data_922519f8447da7d4d205901d87ee6a7f
#
_entry.id   922519f8447da7d4d205901d87ee6a7f
#
_cell.length_a   1.000
_cell.length_b   1.000
_cell.length_c   1.000
_cell.angle_alpha   90.00
_cell.angle_beta   90.00
_cell.angle_gamma   90.00
#
_symmetry.space_group_name_H-M   'P 1'
#
loop_
_entity.id
_entity.type
_entity.pdbx_description
1 polymer ?
#
loop_
_entity_poly.entity_id
_entity_poly.type
_entity_poly.pdbx_seq_one_letter_code
_entity_poly.pdbx_strand_id
1 'polypeptide(L)'
;LSACTAQEPLTDYVDPRIGTAHSRWFFFTPAAVPFGMAKLAPTTDGHLGNPNGWEAVGYDSRHTSIEGFANLHEFQVGGVVVAPTVGELQTVPGPLDNPDAGYRSRFDKKDEVARPGYYSVLLKDYGVKAELTATERVGFHRYTFPATEEANLIFNIGTRMGESGPVRDASVTYTDDGRIEGWVVTEPAYVDIYQKGATVTMYFSAVLDAEPAAWGAFSGEQTFAGERSRTGAGAGLYLRFDTRERQQVGLK
;
A
#
# COMPACT_ATOMS: atom_id res chain seq x y z
N LEU A 1 45.15 22.35 10.98
CA LEU A 1 43.99 21.97 10.12
C LEU A 1 42.99 21.21 10.98
N SER A 2 41.97 21.91 11.46
CA SER A 2 40.87 21.30 12.22
C SER A 2 40.03 20.53 11.22
N ALA A 3 39.97 19.21 11.35
CA ALA A 3 39.01 18.39 10.60
C ALA A 3 37.59 18.77 11.04
N CYS A 4 36.85 19.40 10.15
CA CYS A 4 35.41 19.60 10.35
C CYS A 4 34.80 18.22 10.26
N THR A 5 34.50 17.58 11.39
CA THR A 5 33.72 16.37 11.42
C THR A 5 32.32 16.76 10.94
N ALA A 6 31.90 16.24 9.79
CA ALA A 6 30.54 16.42 9.31
C ALA A 6 29.59 15.93 10.39
N GLN A 7 28.72 16.81 10.88
CA GLN A 7 27.71 16.45 11.86
C GLN A 7 26.72 15.49 11.20
N GLU A 8 26.48 14.35 11.83
CA GLU A 8 25.47 13.39 11.34
C GLU A 8 24.09 14.07 11.23
N PRO A 9 23.33 13.82 10.17
CA PRO A 9 21.99 14.36 10.03
C PRO A 9 21.11 13.97 11.24
N LEU A 10 20.37 14.90 11.79
CA LEU A 10 19.49 14.64 12.94
C LEU A 10 18.44 13.56 12.65
N THR A 11 18.08 13.36 11.39
CA THR A 11 17.17 12.29 10.93
C THR A 11 17.71 10.89 11.18
N ASP A 12 19.03 10.72 11.32
CA ASP A 12 19.67 9.42 11.57
C ASP A 12 19.42 8.93 13.01
N TYR A 13 19.05 9.83 13.91
CA TYR A 13 18.63 9.50 15.29
C TYR A 13 17.15 9.13 15.42
N VAL A 14 16.38 9.16 14.33
CA VAL A 14 14.96 8.85 14.31
C VAL A 14 14.73 7.46 13.74
N ASP A 15 14.20 6.55 14.55
CA ASP A 15 13.71 5.25 14.07
C ASP A 15 12.17 5.26 13.97
N PRO A 16 11.61 5.33 12.76
CA PRO A 16 10.15 5.31 12.57
C PRO A 16 9.47 4.03 13.06
N ARG A 17 10.23 2.94 13.32
CA ARG A 17 9.68 1.65 13.78
C ARG A 17 9.37 1.62 15.28
N ILE A 18 9.80 2.63 16.05
CA ILE A 18 9.48 2.71 17.48
C ILE A 18 7.96 2.74 17.66
N GLY A 19 7.44 1.83 18.49
CA GLY A 19 6.01 1.73 18.77
C GLY A 19 5.20 0.88 17.79
N THR A 20 5.80 0.28 16.75
CA THR A 20 5.10 -0.51 15.74
C THR A 20 4.80 -1.96 16.14
N ALA A 21 5.18 -2.38 17.34
CA ALA A 21 4.80 -3.66 17.91
C ALA A 21 3.54 -3.50 18.77
N HIS A 22 2.37 -3.66 18.17
CA HIS A 22 1.09 -3.66 18.87
C HIS A 22 0.78 -2.37 19.65
N SER A 23 1.03 -1.22 19.06
CA SER A 23 0.64 0.06 19.64
C SER A 23 -0.48 0.70 18.86
N ARG A 24 -1.67 0.76 19.43
CA ARG A 24 -2.89 1.30 18.79
C ARG A 24 -2.88 2.80 18.52
N TRP A 25 -1.90 3.52 19.07
CA TRP A 25 -1.81 4.97 18.94
C TRP A 25 -0.68 5.45 18.01
N PHE A 26 0.10 4.53 17.48
CA PHE A 26 1.24 4.87 16.64
C PHE A 26 0.97 4.51 15.20
N PHE A 27 1.15 5.49 14.32
CA PHE A 27 1.04 5.31 12.89
C PHE A 27 2.42 5.09 12.29
N PHE A 28 2.61 3.95 11.64
CA PHE A 28 3.84 3.68 10.92
C PHE A 28 3.75 4.29 9.51
N THR A 29 4.27 5.49 9.37
CA THR A 29 4.27 6.22 8.10
C THR A 29 5.68 6.71 7.77
N PRO A 30 6.66 5.80 7.56
CA PRO A 30 8.05 6.18 7.36
C PRO A 30 8.26 7.05 6.12
N ALA A 31 7.54 6.78 5.04
CA ALA A 31 7.63 7.52 3.78
C ALA A 31 6.66 8.70 3.73
N ALA A 32 6.69 9.54 4.76
CA ALA A 32 5.92 10.78 4.84
C ALA A 32 6.86 11.95 5.18
N VAL A 33 6.47 13.15 4.77
CA VAL A 33 7.11 14.40 5.22
C VAL A 33 6.35 14.99 6.41
N PRO A 34 6.99 15.80 7.27
CA PRO A 34 6.29 16.46 8.37
C PRO A 34 5.07 17.23 7.89
N PHE A 35 3.93 16.98 8.54
CA PHE A 35 2.62 17.57 8.22
C PHE A 35 2.07 17.22 6.81
N GLY A 36 2.67 16.24 6.12
CA GLY A 36 2.20 15.79 4.82
C GLY A 36 0.88 15.03 4.90
N MET A 37 0.07 15.15 3.85
CA MET A 37 -1.16 14.36 3.66
C MET A 37 -0.86 12.96 3.12
N ALA A 38 0.16 12.82 2.27
CA ALA A 38 0.60 11.52 1.78
C ALA A 38 1.39 10.79 2.87
N LYS A 39 0.85 9.64 3.32
CA LYS A 39 1.38 8.85 4.44
C LYS A 39 1.56 7.41 4.01
N LEU A 40 2.66 7.19 3.27
CA LEU A 40 2.95 5.90 2.67
C LEU A 40 3.60 4.96 3.66
N ALA A 41 3.10 3.74 3.68
CA ALA A 41 3.65 2.68 4.50
C ALA A 41 3.31 1.29 3.96
N PRO A 42 4.07 0.25 4.31
CA PRO A 42 3.64 -1.11 4.08
C PRO A 42 2.44 -1.45 4.97
N THR A 43 1.60 -2.33 4.47
CA THR A 43 0.50 -2.94 5.20
C THR A 43 0.81 -4.41 5.42
N THR A 44 0.88 -4.84 6.67
CA THR A 44 1.10 -6.24 7.02
C THR A 44 -0.20 -6.97 7.33
N ASP A 45 -1.20 -6.27 7.81
CA ASP A 45 -2.57 -6.77 7.97
C ASP A 45 -3.55 -5.59 8.02
N GLY A 46 -4.37 -5.45 6.98
CA GLY A 46 -5.41 -4.42 6.93
C GLY A 46 -6.49 -4.57 7.99
N HIS A 47 -6.54 -5.71 8.65
CA HIS A 47 -7.45 -6.00 9.75
C HIS A 47 -6.80 -5.91 11.14
N LEU A 48 -5.60 -5.36 11.23
CA LEU A 48 -5.01 -5.04 12.51
C LEU A 48 -5.93 -4.12 13.30
N GLY A 49 -6.41 -4.64 14.36
CA GLY A 49 -7.32 -3.96 15.24
C GLY A 49 -7.90 -4.96 16.21
N ASN A 50 -8.14 -4.52 17.42
CA ASN A 50 -8.94 -5.32 18.32
C ASN A 50 -10.41 -5.34 17.85
N PRO A 51 -11.26 -6.21 18.42
CA PRO A 51 -12.68 -6.28 18.06
C PRO A 51 -13.45 -4.97 18.19
N ASN A 52 -12.87 -3.98 18.87
CA ASN A 52 -13.47 -2.66 19.09
C ASN A 52 -12.93 -1.59 18.13
N GLY A 53 -12.05 -1.95 17.17
CA GLY A 53 -11.54 -1.02 16.17
C GLY A 53 -10.60 0.07 16.69
N TRP A 54 -9.86 -0.20 17.75
CA TRP A 54 -8.98 0.79 18.40
C TRP A 54 -7.53 0.77 17.94
N GLU A 55 -7.16 -0.24 17.18
CA GLU A 55 -5.80 -0.38 16.67
C GLU A 55 -5.75 0.16 15.25
N ALA A 56 -5.11 1.30 15.12
CA ALA A 56 -5.07 2.04 13.90
C ALA A 56 -3.81 1.69 13.15
N VAL A 57 -3.62 1.06 12.23
CA VAL A 57 -2.53 0.92 11.28
C VAL A 57 -2.42 -0.49 10.73
N GLY A 58 -2.29 -0.59 9.49
CA GLY A 58 -2.09 -1.84 8.80
C GLY A 58 -0.68 -2.45 8.96
N TYR A 59 0.18 -1.99 9.88
CA TYR A 59 1.53 -2.51 10.07
C TYR A 59 1.82 -2.90 11.52
N ASP A 60 2.35 -4.10 11.69
CA ASP A 60 2.93 -4.56 12.95
C ASP A 60 4.34 -5.14 12.68
N SER A 61 5.33 -4.64 13.42
CA SER A 61 6.73 -5.05 13.25
C SER A 61 6.99 -6.52 13.60
N ARG A 62 6.05 -7.22 14.22
CA ARG A 62 6.14 -8.65 14.52
C ARG A 62 5.73 -9.51 13.31
N HIS A 63 5.01 -8.97 12.35
CA HIS A 63 4.58 -9.69 11.16
C HIS A 63 5.74 -9.89 10.18
N THR A 64 5.63 -10.93 9.38
CA THR A 64 6.69 -11.39 8.46
C THR A 64 6.27 -11.37 6.99
N SER A 65 5.06 -10.89 6.69
CA SER A 65 4.57 -10.72 5.33
C SER A 65 3.85 -9.39 5.15
N ILE A 66 3.91 -8.85 3.93
CA ILE A 66 3.32 -7.58 3.51
C ILE A 66 2.24 -7.89 2.47
N GLU A 67 1.05 -7.31 2.62
CA GLU A 67 -0.04 -7.41 1.66
C GLU A 67 -0.02 -6.32 0.58
N GLY A 68 0.73 -5.25 0.80
CA GLY A 68 0.89 -4.16 -0.14
C GLY A 68 1.33 -2.87 0.54
N PHE A 69 1.24 -1.78 -0.19
CA PHE A 69 1.66 -0.45 0.26
C PHE A 69 0.49 0.52 0.18
N ALA A 70 0.08 1.02 1.33
CA ALA A 70 -0.99 1.99 1.44
C ALA A 70 -0.49 3.41 1.23
N ASN A 71 -1.33 4.26 0.66
CA ASN A 71 -1.04 5.68 0.44
C ASN A 71 -1.54 6.57 1.59
N LEU A 72 -2.41 6.03 2.43
CA LEU A 72 -2.87 6.65 3.67
C LEU A 72 -2.84 5.61 4.80
N HIS A 73 -2.09 5.93 5.85
CA HIS A 73 -2.11 5.26 7.14
C HIS A 73 -2.48 6.31 8.18
N GLU A 74 -3.75 6.45 8.46
CA GLU A 74 -4.26 7.42 9.41
C GLU A 74 -5.41 6.82 10.20
N PHE A 75 -5.65 7.34 11.38
CA PHE A 75 -6.79 6.96 12.21
C PHE A 75 -8.10 7.13 11.43
N GLN A 76 -8.84 6.04 11.31
CA GLN A 76 -10.13 5.95 10.59
C GLN A 76 -10.07 6.19 9.06
N VAL A 77 -8.91 6.46 8.52
CA VAL A 77 -8.71 6.65 7.08
C VAL A 77 -7.54 5.81 6.63
N GLY A 78 -7.82 4.76 5.90
CA GLY A 78 -6.82 3.91 5.29
C GLY A 78 -7.25 3.52 3.89
N GLY A 79 -6.31 3.08 3.08
CA GLY A 79 -6.68 2.53 1.80
C GLY A 79 -5.79 2.93 0.64
N VAL A 80 -6.29 2.59 -0.53
CA VAL A 80 -5.55 2.61 -1.79
C VAL A 80 -4.25 1.82 -1.64
N VAL A 81 -4.42 0.53 -1.42
CA VAL A 81 -3.30 -0.42 -1.32
C VAL A 81 -2.86 -0.80 -2.73
N VAL A 82 -1.55 -0.68 -2.96
CA VAL A 82 -0.90 -1.12 -4.20
C VAL A 82 0.04 -2.27 -3.86
N ALA A 83 -0.12 -3.41 -4.55
CA ALA A 83 0.72 -4.58 -4.35
C ALA A 83 1.46 -4.94 -5.65
N PRO A 84 2.81 -4.91 -5.66
CA PRO A 84 3.59 -5.43 -6.77
C PRO A 84 3.78 -6.94 -6.60
N THR A 85 3.49 -7.70 -7.66
CA THR A 85 3.64 -9.17 -7.69
C THR A 85 4.28 -9.64 -9.00
N VAL A 86 4.70 -10.90 -9.05
CA VAL A 86 5.25 -11.54 -10.25
C VAL A 86 4.59 -12.89 -10.45
N GLY A 87 4.29 -13.24 -11.70
CA GLY A 87 3.72 -14.53 -12.07
C GLY A 87 2.19 -14.50 -12.14
N GLU A 88 1.57 -15.60 -11.72
CA GLU A 88 0.13 -15.76 -11.74
C GLU A 88 -0.57 -14.66 -10.94
N LEU A 89 -1.60 -14.08 -11.53
CA LEU A 89 -2.37 -13.01 -10.90
C LEU A 89 -3.28 -13.57 -9.81
N GLN A 90 -3.08 -13.09 -8.59
CA GLN A 90 -4.00 -13.26 -7.48
C GLN A 90 -4.55 -11.88 -7.09
N THR A 91 -5.80 -11.80 -6.70
CA THR A 91 -6.48 -10.52 -6.43
C THR A 91 -6.85 -10.32 -4.96
N VAL A 92 -6.62 -11.34 -4.14
CA VAL A 92 -6.81 -11.28 -2.68
C VAL A 92 -5.46 -11.39 -1.96
N PRO A 93 -5.26 -10.68 -0.85
CA PRO A 93 -3.97 -10.70 -0.15
C PRO A 93 -3.65 -12.04 0.52
N GLY A 94 -4.67 -12.82 0.83
CA GLY A 94 -4.51 -14.00 1.70
C GLY A 94 -4.41 -13.62 3.19
N PRO A 95 -4.64 -14.58 4.10
CA PRO A 95 -4.53 -14.35 5.54
C PRO A 95 -3.06 -14.29 6.00
N LEU A 96 -2.83 -13.62 7.14
CA LEU A 96 -1.50 -13.43 7.70
C LEU A 96 -0.80 -14.75 8.07
N ASP A 97 -1.55 -15.73 8.56
CA ASP A 97 -1.06 -17.04 8.96
C ASP A 97 -0.89 -18.03 7.79
N ASN A 98 -1.39 -17.69 6.61
CA ASN A 98 -1.22 -18.46 5.37
C ASN A 98 -0.95 -17.52 4.17
N PRO A 99 0.25 -16.94 4.06
CA PRO A 99 0.60 -16.03 2.96
C PRO A 99 0.45 -16.62 1.57
N ASP A 100 0.59 -17.94 1.43
CA ASP A 100 0.51 -18.64 0.14
C ASP A 100 -0.93 -18.73 -0.42
N ALA A 101 -1.94 -18.36 0.37
CA ALA A 101 -3.34 -18.32 -0.08
C ALA A 101 -3.72 -17.01 -0.80
N GLY A 102 -2.77 -16.13 -1.09
CA GLY A 102 -3.02 -14.85 -1.77
C GLY A 102 -1.74 -14.20 -2.26
N TYR A 103 -1.82 -12.92 -2.63
CA TYR A 103 -0.70 -12.18 -3.20
C TYR A 103 0.24 -11.57 -2.16
N ARG A 104 0.03 -11.76 -0.86
CA ARG A 104 0.93 -11.20 0.16
C ARG A 104 2.33 -11.83 0.03
N SER A 105 3.37 -11.06 0.29
CA SER A 105 4.75 -11.52 0.18
C SER A 105 5.46 -11.50 1.53
N ARG A 106 6.25 -12.52 1.78
CA ARG A 106 7.19 -12.57 2.91
C ARG A 106 8.31 -11.56 2.72
N PHE A 107 8.85 -11.07 3.82
CA PHE A 107 10.02 -10.21 3.86
C PHE A 107 10.89 -10.48 5.08
N ASP A 108 12.16 -10.08 5.02
CA ASP A 108 13.06 -10.13 6.16
C ASP A 108 13.24 -8.74 6.75
N LYS A 109 13.20 -8.62 8.07
CA LYS A 109 13.42 -7.34 8.77
C LYS A 109 14.79 -6.70 8.50
N LYS A 110 15.81 -7.50 8.17
CA LYS A 110 17.14 -7.01 7.77
C LYS A 110 17.14 -6.29 6.42
N ASP A 111 16.17 -6.61 5.55
CA ASP A 111 16.02 -6.02 4.21
C ASP A 111 15.05 -4.83 4.23
N GLU A 112 14.51 -4.49 5.41
CA GLU A 112 13.62 -3.37 5.63
C GLU A 112 14.41 -2.13 6.06
N VAL A 113 14.27 -1.04 5.32
CA VAL A 113 14.82 0.26 5.67
C VAL A 113 13.67 1.24 5.91
N ALA A 114 13.63 1.80 7.12
CA ALA A 114 12.68 2.85 7.48
C ALA A 114 13.46 4.07 7.98
N ARG A 115 13.27 5.21 7.33
CA ARG A 115 13.85 6.51 7.69
C ARG A 115 12.78 7.58 7.55
N PRO A 116 12.90 8.72 8.24
CA PRO A 116 12.02 9.85 7.96
C PRO A 116 12.00 10.20 6.47
N GLY A 117 10.82 10.13 5.84
CA GLY A 117 10.62 10.42 4.43
C GLY A 117 10.99 9.30 3.45
N TYR A 118 11.40 8.12 3.94
CA TYR A 118 11.79 7.02 3.06
C TYR A 118 11.51 5.65 3.68
N TYR A 119 11.01 4.74 2.84
CA TYR A 119 10.87 3.33 3.19
C TYR A 119 11.33 2.45 2.03
N SER A 120 11.96 1.31 2.33
CA SER A 120 12.18 0.26 1.33
C SER A 120 12.19 -1.14 1.95
N VAL A 121 11.82 -2.13 1.14
CA VAL A 121 11.82 -3.54 1.51
C VAL A 121 11.97 -4.44 0.27
N LEU A 122 12.52 -5.63 0.45
CA LEU A 122 12.51 -6.70 -0.54
C LEU A 122 11.33 -7.66 -0.27
N LEU A 123 10.40 -7.75 -1.22
CA LEU A 123 9.33 -8.74 -1.24
C LEU A 123 9.91 -10.06 -1.76
N LYS A 124 10.16 -11.02 -0.87
CA LYS A 124 10.98 -12.21 -1.16
C LYS A 124 10.32 -13.18 -2.12
N ASP A 125 9.01 -13.36 -2.01
CA ASP A 125 8.28 -14.34 -2.82
C ASP A 125 8.25 -13.92 -4.29
N TYR A 126 8.44 -12.62 -4.58
CA TYR A 126 8.43 -12.05 -5.93
C TYR A 126 9.80 -11.51 -6.39
N GLY A 127 10.77 -11.40 -5.49
CA GLY A 127 12.04 -10.75 -5.79
C GLY A 127 11.91 -9.27 -6.15
N VAL A 128 10.85 -8.60 -5.68
CA VAL A 128 10.55 -7.19 -5.97
C VAL A 128 11.08 -6.31 -4.86
N LYS A 129 11.90 -5.32 -5.19
CA LYS A 129 12.26 -4.25 -4.27
C LYS A 129 11.23 -3.13 -4.37
N ALA A 130 10.57 -2.82 -3.28
CA ALA A 130 9.69 -1.68 -3.13
C ALA A 130 10.42 -0.53 -2.43
N GLU A 131 10.25 0.70 -2.94
CA GLU A 131 10.77 1.93 -2.36
C GLU A 131 9.67 2.98 -2.36
N LEU A 132 9.51 3.66 -1.22
CA LEU A 132 8.47 4.67 -1.01
C LEU A 132 9.08 5.98 -0.52
N THR A 133 8.55 7.09 -1.01
CA THR A 133 8.79 8.43 -0.48
C THR A 133 7.58 9.31 -0.74
N ALA A 134 7.55 10.52 -0.19
CA ALA A 134 6.44 11.44 -0.40
C ALA A 134 6.87 12.89 -0.43
N THR A 135 6.06 13.71 -1.06
CA THR A 135 5.95 15.15 -0.79
C THR A 135 4.77 15.40 0.15
N GLU A 136 4.41 16.65 0.40
CA GLU A 136 3.28 16.97 1.27
C GLU A 136 1.94 16.35 0.82
N ARG A 137 1.75 16.15 -0.48
CA ARG A 137 0.46 15.72 -1.06
C ARG A 137 0.55 14.54 -2.01
N VAL A 138 1.74 14.13 -2.42
CA VAL A 138 1.93 13.09 -3.41
C VAL A 138 2.83 12.00 -2.87
N GLY A 139 2.34 10.77 -2.90
CA GLY A 139 3.12 9.58 -2.63
C GLY A 139 3.85 9.12 -3.89
N PHE A 140 5.07 8.62 -3.71
CA PHE A 140 5.87 8.04 -4.79
C PHE A 140 6.26 6.63 -4.43
N HIS A 141 5.98 5.69 -5.33
CA HIS A 141 6.42 4.31 -5.27
C HIS A 141 7.38 4.05 -6.41
N ARG A 142 8.42 3.27 -6.13
CA ARG A 142 9.28 2.69 -7.15
C ARG A 142 9.40 1.20 -6.87
N TYR A 143 9.00 0.40 -7.83
CA TYR A 143 9.08 -1.05 -7.78
C TYR A 143 10.13 -1.52 -8.77
N THR A 144 11.15 -2.23 -8.28
CA THR A 144 12.16 -2.87 -9.12
C THR A 144 11.86 -4.36 -9.16
N PHE A 145 11.40 -4.81 -10.32
CA PHE A 145 11.03 -6.19 -10.59
C PHE A 145 12.21 -7.00 -11.11
N PRO A 146 12.19 -8.33 -11.00
CA PRO A 146 13.02 -9.18 -11.85
C PRO A 146 12.63 -9.01 -13.33
N ALA A 147 13.50 -9.44 -14.25
CA ALA A 147 13.20 -9.45 -15.68
C ALA A 147 12.13 -10.51 -15.98
N THR A 148 10.91 -10.08 -16.32
CA THR A 148 9.75 -10.97 -16.56
C THR A 148 8.71 -10.29 -17.46
N GLU A 149 7.84 -11.08 -18.10
CA GLU A 149 6.62 -10.61 -18.78
C GLU A 149 5.40 -10.54 -17.83
N GLU A 150 5.55 -10.98 -16.59
CA GLU A 150 4.45 -11.19 -15.66
C GLU A 150 4.60 -10.34 -14.38
N ALA A 151 5.15 -9.13 -14.51
CA ALA A 151 5.15 -8.17 -13.42
C ALA A 151 3.77 -7.52 -13.31
N ASN A 152 3.17 -7.53 -12.11
CA ASN A 152 1.84 -6.95 -11.91
C ASN A 152 1.89 -5.84 -10.85
N LEU A 153 1.08 -4.80 -11.04
CA LEU A 153 0.65 -3.89 -9.99
C LEU A 153 -0.85 -4.08 -9.75
N ILE A 154 -1.22 -4.40 -8.52
CA ILE A 154 -2.58 -4.65 -8.10
C ILE A 154 -3.04 -3.45 -7.26
N PHE A 155 -4.08 -2.77 -7.70
CA PHE A 155 -4.77 -1.72 -6.96
C PHE A 155 -5.98 -2.32 -6.27
N ASN A 156 -5.78 -2.79 -5.06
CA ASN A 156 -6.86 -3.35 -4.25
C ASN A 156 -7.44 -2.25 -3.36
N ILE A 157 -8.50 -1.62 -3.83
CA ILE A 157 -9.16 -0.53 -3.11
C ILE A 157 -10.34 -1.01 -2.25
N GLY A 158 -10.76 -2.25 -2.46
CA GLY A 158 -11.90 -2.83 -1.77
C GLY A 158 -11.53 -3.53 -0.44
N THR A 159 -10.25 -3.59 -0.09
CA THR A 159 -9.80 -4.26 1.13
C THR A 159 -9.88 -3.31 2.33
N ARG A 160 -10.45 -3.81 3.41
CA ARG A 160 -10.44 -3.13 4.71
C ARG A 160 -9.00 -2.88 5.16
N MET A 161 -8.75 -1.68 5.72
CA MET A 161 -7.47 -1.34 6.32
C MET A 161 -7.68 -0.74 7.71
N GLY A 162 -7.19 -1.44 8.74
CA GLY A 162 -7.23 -0.99 10.12
C GLY A 162 -8.59 -0.44 10.51
N GLU A 163 -8.62 0.75 11.07
CA GLU A 163 -9.85 1.41 11.51
C GLU A 163 -10.67 2.06 10.39
N SER A 164 -10.21 2.00 9.13
CA SER A 164 -11.04 2.47 8.01
C SER A 164 -12.36 1.68 7.89
N GLY A 165 -12.41 0.53 8.55
CA GLY A 165 -13.62 -0.30 8.59
C GLY A 165 -13.91 -1.04 7.28
N PRO A 166 -15.07 -1.66 7.15
CA PRO A 166 -15.47 -2.32 5.92
C PRO A 166 -15.63 -1.31 4.78
N VAL A 167 -15.32 -1.75 3.57
CA VAL A 167 -15.61 -0.98 2.36
C VAL A 167 -17.10 -1.16 2.04
N ARG A 168 -17.83 -0.05 2.01
CA ARG A 168 -19.24 0.01 1.63
C ARG A 168 -19.41 0.05 0.12
N ASP A 169 -18.61 0.86 -0.52
CA ASP A 169 -18.61 1.05 -1.98
C ASP A 169 -17.26 1.59 -2.44
N ALA A 170 -16.91 1.32 -3.69
CA ALA A 170 -15.65 1.77 -4.29
C ALA A 170 -15.78 1.91 -5.80
N SER A 171 -14.91 2.69 -6.41
CA SER A 171 -14.77 2.76 -7.86
C SER A 171 -13.31 2.96 -8.23
N VAL A 172 -12.85 2.26 -9.24
CA VAL A 172 -11.51 2.45 -9.81
C VAL A 172 -11.57 2.35 -11.32
N THR A 173 -10.82 3.21 -12.00
CA THR A 173 -10.79 3.29 -13.46
C THR A 173 -9.35 3.52 -13.93
N TYR A 174 -8.91 2.75 -14.93
CA TYR A 174 -7.74 3.05 -15.74
C TYR A 174 -8.20 3.84 -16.96
N THR A 175 -7.91 5.12 -16.97
CA THR A 175 -8.41 6.09 -17.95
C THR A 175 -7.65 5.98 -19.30
N ASP A 176 -8.19 6.57 -20.34
CA ASP A 176 -7.57 6.54 -21.69
C ASP A 176 -6.28 7.36 -21.75
N ASP A 177 -6.11 8.34 -20.87
CA ASP A 177 -4.88 9.13 -20.74
C ASP A 177 -3.84 8.50 -19.78
N GLY A 178 -4.06 7.23 -19.36
CA GLY A 178 -3.10 6.44 -18.59
C GLY A 178 -3.08 6.73 -17.10
N ARG A 179 -4.14 7.34 -16.54
CA ARG A 179 -4.29 7.54 -15.09
C ARG A 179 -5.05 6.38 -14.45
N ILE A 180 -4.84 6.18 -13.18
CA ILE A 180 -5.68 5.35 -12.34
C ILE A 180 -6.41 6.28 -11.38
N GLU A 181 -7.73 6.33 -11.48
CA GLU A 181 -8.55 7.23 -10.66
C GLU A 181 -9.65 6.45 -9.96
N GLY A 182 -10.04 6.93 -8.80
CA GLY A 182 -11.11 6.28 -8.09
C GLY A 182 -11.47 6.91 -6.77
N TRP A 183 -12.35 6.22 -6.08
CA TRP A 183 -12.77 6.55 -4.72
C TRP A 183 -13.15 5.29 -3.95
N VAL A 184 -13.08 5.37 -2.63
CA VAL A 184 -13.54 4.33 -1.72
C VAL A 184 -14.34 4.96 -0.59
N VAL A 185 -15.45 4.32 -0.24
CA VAL A 185 -16.30 4.67 0.91
C VAL A 185 -16.12 3.59 1.96
N THR A 186 -15.71 4.00 3.14
CA THR A 186 -15.50 3.11 4.29
C THR A 186 -16.45 3.45 5.44
N GLU A 187 -16.68 2.50 6.32
CA GLU A 187 -17.49 2.63 7.53
C GLU A 187 -16.61 2.41 8.78
N PRO A 188 -15.84 3.43 9.20
CA PRO A 188 -14.95 3.29 10.33
C PRO A 188 -15.72 3.05 11.63
N ALA A 189 -15.38 1.97 12.35
CA ALA A 189 -16.08 1.59 13.56
C ALA A 189 -16.04 2.68 14.66
N TYR A 190 -14.96 3.44 14.73
CA TYR A 190 -14.83 4.52 15.70
C TYR A 190 -15.75 5.71 15.38
N VAL A 191 -15.93 6.03 14.10
CA VAL A 191 -16.89 7.08 13.67
C VAL A 191 -18.33 6.67 13.99
N ASP A 192 -18.64 5.38 13.79
CA ASP A 192 -19.97 4.84 14.08
C ASP A 192 -20.37 4.96 15.56
N ILE A 193 -19.41 4.96 16.48
CA ILE A 193 -19.67 5.19 17.92
C ILE A 193 -20.28 6.57 18.16
N TYR A 194 -19.79 7.59 17.45
CA TYR A 194 -20.21 8.99 17.64
C TYR A 194 -21.31 9.43 16.69
N GLN A 195 -21.32 8.86 15.50
CA GLN A 195 -22.27 9.18 14.45
C GLN A 195 -22.64 7.90 13.70
N LYS A 196 -23.70 7.26 14.15
CA LYS A 196 -24.14 5.97 13.60
C LYS A 196 -24.40 6.04 12.10
N GLY A 197 -23.80 5.12 11.35
CA GLY A 197 -23.90 5.05 9.89
C GLY A 197 -23.08 6.09 9.13
N ALA A 198 -22.20 6.82 9.81
CA ALA A 198 -21.30 7.74 9.13
C ALA A 198 -20.25 7.00 8.31
N THR A 199 -19.89 7.61 7.18
CA THR A 199 -18.91 7.07 6.24
C THR A 199 -17.78 8.05 6.00
N VAL A 200 -16.63 7.52 5.59
CA VAL A 200 -15.51 8.32 5.09
C VAL A 200 -15.31 7.99 3.61
N THR A 201 -15.27 9.03 2.77
CA THR A 201 -14.96 8.87 1.34
C THR A 201 -13.58 9.43 1.05
N MET A 202 -12.76 8.60 0.41
CA MET A 202 -11.43 8.99 -0.04
C MET A 202 -11.36 8.90 -1.56
N TYR A 203 -10.84 9.94 -2.18
CA TYR A 203 -10.57 10.02 -3.62
C TYR A 203 -9.08 9.89 -3.88
N PHE A 204 -8.71 9.30 -5.00
CA PHE A 204 -7.32 9.20 -5.42
C PHE A 204 -7.18 9.34 -6.93
N SER A 205 -6.00 9.79 -7.35
CA SER A 205 -5.54 9.78 -8.74
C SER A 205 -4.07 9.38 -8.75
N ALA A 206 -3.71 8.50 -9.67
CA ALA A 206 -2.35 8.00 -9.78
C ALA A 206 -1.87 8.00 -11.24
N VAL A 207 -0.55 8.15 -11.41
CA VAL A 207 0.12 8.16 -12.73
C VAL A 207 1.31 7.22 -12.67
N LEU A 208 1.46 6.43 -13.71
CA LEU A 208 2.59 5.53 -13.93
C LEU A 208 3.67 6.20 -14.80
N ASP A 209 4.91 5.81 -14.63
CA ASP A 209 6.03 6.20 -15.50
C ASP A 209 6.34 5.14 -16.57
N ALA A 210 5.56 4.06 -16.62
CA ALA A 210 5.65 2.98 -17.57
C ALA A 210 4.26 2.63 -18.12
N GLU A 211 4.18 2.27 -19.38
CA GLU A 211 2.95 1.80 -20.02
C GLU A 211 2.74 0.31 -19.72
N PRO A 212 1.56 -0.11 -19.23
CA PRO A 212 1.28 -1.52 -19.01
C PRO A 212 1.07 -2.27 -20.34
N ALA A 213 1.60 -3.48 -20.43
CA ALA A 213 1.39 -4.38 -21.56
C ALA A 213 -0.03 -4.98 -21.59
N ALA A 214 -0.66 -5.10 -20.43
CA ALA A 214 -2.04 -5.56 -20.28
C ALA A 214 -2.66 -5.01 -19.00
N TRP A 215 -3.99 -5.03 -18.93
CA TRP A 215 -4.75 -4.60 -17.76
C TRP A 215 -6.05 -5.37 -17.63
N GLY A 216 -6.68 -5.23 -16.49
CA GLY A 216 -8.03 -5.69 -16.23
C GLY A 216 -8.51 -5.23 -14.87
N ALA A 217 -9.79 -5.47 -14.63
CA ALA A 217 -10.44 -5.19 -13.36
C ALA A 217 -10.72 -6.49 -12.59
N PHE A 218 -11.05 -6.37 -11.30
CA PHE A 218 -11.49 -7.51 -10.50
C PHE A 218 -12.53 -7.09 -9.45
N SER A 219 -13.25 -8.09 -8.96
CA SER A 219 -14.14 -7.97 -7.80
C SER A 219 -13.94 -9.20 -6.92
N GLY A 220 -13.29 -9.02 -5.77
CA GLY A 220 -12.81 -10.14 -4.97
C GLY A 220 -11.86 -11.02 -5.80
N GLU A 221 -12.16 -12.30 -5.94
CA GLU A 221 -11.34 -13.25 -6.71
C GLU A 221 -11.69 -13.29 -8.22
N GLN A 222 -12.79 -12.68 -8.62
CA GLN A 222 -13.21 -12.68 -10.02
C GLN A 222 -12.49 -11.59 -10.82
N THR A 223 -11.81 -11.99 -11.90
CA THR A 223 -11.07 -11.11 -12.81
C THR A 223 -11.79 -10.87 -14.12
N PHE A 224 -11.58 -9.69 -14.72
CA PHE A 224 -12.17 -9.22 -15.96
C PHE A 224 -11.07 -8.60 -16.83
N ALA A 225 -10.44 -9.43 -17.66
CA ALA A 225 -9.33 -9.03 -18.53
C ALA A 225 -9.78 -7.97 -19.55
N GLY A 226 -8.97 -6.94 -19.73
CA GLY A 226 -9.25 -5.83 -20.64
C GLY A 226 -10.26 -4.80 -20.14
N GLU A 227 -10.99 -5.05 -19.05
CA GLU A 227 -11.86 -4.05 -18.45
C GLU A 227 -11.02 -2.96 -17.77
N ARG A 228 -11.43 -1.70 -17.97
CA ARG A 228 -10.73 -0.53 -17.45
C ARG A 228 -11.31 0.01 -16.15
N SER A 229 -12.45 -0.46 -15.73
CA SER A 229 -13.12 0.07 -14.54
C SER A 229 -13.88 -0.99 -13.77
N ARG A 230 -14.03 -0.75 -12.47
CA ARG A 230 -14.87 -1.56 -11.58
C ARG A 230 -15.46 -0.71 -10.48
N THR A 231 -16.68 -1.05 -10.07
CA THR A 231 -17.39 -0.43 -8.94
C THR A 231 -17.89 -1.49 -7.98
N GLY A 232 -18.17 -1.07 -6.74
CA GLY A 232 -18.67 -1.91 -5.67
C GLY A 232 -17.60 -2.34 -4.66
N ALA A 233 -18.05 -2.93 -3.57
CA ALA A 233 -17.18 -3.53 -2.57
C ALA A 233 -16.32 -4.64 -3.22
N GLY A 234 -15.04 -4.68 -2.91
CA GLY A 234 -14.09 -5.63 -3.50
C GLY A 234 -13.53 -5.21 -4.88
N ALA A 235 -13.88 -4.02 -5.37
CA ALA A 235 -13.37 -3.51 -6.64
C ALA A 235 -11.84 -3.30 -6.62
N GLY A 236 -11.21 -3.61 -7.74
CA GLY A 236 -9.80 -3.35 -7.95
C GLY A 236 -9.40 -3.39 -9.41
N LEU A 237 -8.15 -3.01 -9.67
CA LEU A 237 -7.50 -3.09 -10.98
C LEU A 237 -6.19 -3.84 -10.87
N TYR A 238 -5.80 -4.50 -11.94
CA TYR A 238 -4.43 -4.98 -12.13
C TYR A 238 -3.86 -4.45 -13.44
N LEU A 239 -2.57 -4.14 -13.41
CA LEU A 239 -1.80 -3.70 -14.56
C LEU A 239 -0.60 -4.62 -14.71
N ARG A 240 -0.37 -5.18 -15.88
CA ARG A 240 0.74 -6.10 -16.18
C ARG A 240 1.79 -5.41 -17.01
N PHE A 241 3.06 -5.62 -16.66
CA PHE A 241 4.21 -5.02 -17.32
C PHE A 241 5.19 -6.09 -17.79
N ASP A 242 5.83 -5.81 -18.93
CA ASP A 242 7.03 -6.51 -19.37
C ASP A 242 8.26 -5.76 -18.81
N THR A 243 8.95 -6.40 -17.88
CA THR A 243 10.10 -5.80 -17.18
C THR A 243 11.45 -6.36 -17.64
N ARG A 244 11.50 -7.07 -18.77
CA ARG A 244 12.74 -7.66 -19.28
C ARG A 244 13.78 -6.61 -19.68
N GLU A 245 13.34 -5.49 -20.25
CA GLU A 245 14.22 -4.39 -20.66
C GLU A 245 14.27 -3.27 -19.60
N ARG A 246 13.13 -2.95 -19.00
CA ARG A 246 13.01 -1.94 -17.94
C ARG A 246 12.42 -2.54 -16.68
N GLN A 247 13.26 -2.86 -15.72
CA GLN A 247 12.83 -3.50 -14.47
C GLN A 247 12.10 -2.57 -13.49
N GLN A 248 12.15 -1.26 -13.68
CA GLN A 248 11.56 -0.30 -12.75
C GLN A 248 10.22 0.24 -13.27
N VAL A 249 9.23 0.21 -12.39
CA VAL A 249 7.92 0.85 -12.57
C VAL A 249 7.72 1.83 -11.43
N GLY A 250 7.52 3.10 -11.78
CA GLY A 250 7.22 4.18 -10.86
C GLY A 250 5.75 4.53 -10.86
N LEU A 251 5.24 4.89 -9.68
CA LEU A 251 3.86 5.31 -9.45
C LEU A 251 3.85 6.56 -8.58
N LYS A 252 3.02 7.52 -8.87
CA LYS A 252 2.76 8.70 -8.05
C LYS A 252 1.27 9.02 -8.01
#